data_2f143d27e6d5dc537bfc47a302283b55
#
_entry.id   2f143d27e6d5dc537bfc47a302283b55
#
_cell.length_a   1.000
_cell.length_b   1.000
_cell.length_c   1.000
_cell.angle_alpha   90.00
_cell.angle_beta   90.00
_cell.angle_gamma   90.00
#
_symmetry.space_group_name_H-M   'P 1'
#
loop_
_entity.id
_entity.type
_entity.pdbx_description
1 polymer ?
#
loop_
_entity_poly.entity_id
_entity_poly.type
_entity_poly.pdbx_seq_one_letter_code
_entity_poly.pdbx_strand_id
1 'polypeptide(L)'
;MGDPTKQALIAEDAVPPTGLLGFIGKFTIIFGARRELWLTFLLKFLIYTAYSVTNKTMVLWLSRDLGFSDQAAGAIVGWGWAPAMTVFTLLAGSLTDAIGLKRTFYLGVAICTVARSVMVTTTIPWLALSCGVLPLAIGEALGTPVLLAATRRYSTTAQRSMSFSLIYMVMNVGYLAAGYIFDFVRRSSGHFSLFGFEPTTHQQLFMVSLAIEIIIFPAIYFLRRGEEERAKSEARSASLVGGIAQTVGQTATETVQLFRRLIGQSAFARILVFFLLIGFLKAIFLQMDYVFPKFGDRVLGMGAPVGRLANINGWMIIVLAPLVGAMTQRLSAYRMVVIGGLICASGVFIMALPTTWFLTAAASGFGQWLGHSYLGLEGAIHPYYIMTAFYLIVFSVGEAFYSPRVYEYAAAIAPKGQEASYGALAYLPFLVGKLLIGTAGWVLAAFIPEQGPRRPELMWLIFALAASVAPIGLIVFRRYIRVPEAGRQDDQ
;
A
#
# COMPACT_ATOMS: atom_id res chain seq x y z
N MET A 1 3.14 54.27 -9.10
CA MET A 1 2.48 53.25 -8.31
C MET A 1 1.68 52.37 -9.27
N GLY A 2 2.21 51.22 -9.61
CA GLY A 2 1.55 50.25 -10.53
C GLY A 2 0.50 49.49 -9.81
N ASP A 3 -0.67 49.36 -10.42
CA ASP A 3 -1.84 48.66 -9.92
C ASP A 3 -1.51 47.18 -9.60
N PRO A 4 -1.62 46.73 -8.36
CA PRO A 4 -1.30 45.36 -7.95
C PRO A 4 -2.21 44.30 -8.60
N THR A 5 -3.39 44.70 -9.11
CA THR A 5 -4.30 43.84 -9.88
C THR A 5 -3.78 43.48 -11.25
N LYS A 6 -3.00 44.37 -11.89
CA LYS A 6 -2.39 44.09 -13.21
C LYS A 6 -1.16 43.19 -13.13
N GLN A 7 -0.43 43.18 -12.00
CA GLN A 7 0.68 42.25 -11.80
C GLN A 7 0.19 40.81 -11.49
N ALA A 8 -0.96 40.67 -10.85
CA ALA A 8 -1.57 39.34 -10.61
C ALA A 8 -2.12 38.70 -11.88
N LEU A 9 -2.66 39.48 -12.81
CA LEU A 9 -3.20 39.00 -14.12
C LEU A 9 -2.10 38.62 -15.12
N ILE A 10 -0.89 39.20 -15.03
CA ILE A 10 0.24 38.86 -15.93
C ILE A 10 0.91 37.53 -15.48
N ALA A 11 0.72 37.09 -14.26
CA ALA A 11 1.26 35.82 -13.77
C ALA A 11 0.41 34.61 -14.14
N GLU A 12 -0.81 34.78 -14.65
CA GLU A 12 -1.76 33.69 -14.97
C GLU A 12 -1.60 33.16 -16.42
N ASP A 13 -0.95 33.90 -17.31
CA ASP A 13 -0.82 33.58 -18.76
C ASP A 13 0.55 33.01 -19.19
N ALA A 14 1.42 32.68 -18.24
CA ALA A 14 2.64 31.96 -18.56
C ALA A 14 2.34 30.51 -18.92
N VAL A 15 2.25 30.19 -20.21
CA VAL A 15 2.16 28.81 -20.72
C VAL A 15 3.27 28.00 -20.01
N PRO A 16 2.94 26.98 -19.23
CA PRO A 16 3.97 26.23 -18.53
C PRO A 16 4.93 25.64 -19.55
N PRO A 17 6.26 25.71 -19.30
CA PRO A 17 7.25 25.21 -20.23
C PRO A 17 6.94 23.75 -20.54
N THR A 18 6.77 23.45 -21.84
CA THR A 18 6.52 22.10 -22.35
C THR A 18 7.85 21.37 -22.46
N GLY A 19 7.88 20.07 -22.14
CA GLY A 19 9.07 19.23 -22.26
C GLY A 19 9.79 18.95 -20.92
N LEU A 20 11.03 18.42 -21.03
CA LEU A 20 11.83 17.98 -19.88
C LEU A 20 12.10 19.12 -18.87
N LEU A 21 12.37 20.32 -19.34
CA LEU A 21 12.59 21.51 -18.50
C LEU A 21 11.32 21.91 -17.73
N GLY A 22 10.13 21.79 -18.34
CA GLY A 22 8.86 22.02 -17.67
C GLY A 22 8.55 20.93 -16.63
N PHE A 23 8.97 19.70 -16.88
CA PHE A 23 8.86 18.61 -15.93
C PHE A 23 9.80 18.84 -14.72
N ILE A 24 11.05 19.19 -14.95
CA ILE A 24 12.02 19.51 -13.88
C ILE A 24 11.57 20.74 -13.10
N GLY A 25 11.04 21.77 -13.77
CA GLY A 25 10.50 22.98 -13.14
C GLY A 25 9.35 22.70 -12.15
N LYS A 26 8.55 21.67 -12.40
CA LYS A 26 7.51 21.25 -11.44
C LYS A 26 8.08 20.72 -10.13
N PHE A 27 9.27 20.12 -10.14
CA PHE A 27 9.94 19.67 -8.93
C PHE A 27 10.51 20.83 -8.10
N THR A 28 10.93 21.92 -8.75
CA THR A 28 11.48 23.08 -8.03
C THR A 28 10.45 23.83 -7.18
N ILE A 29 9.16 23.74 -7.52
CA ILE A 29 8.05 24.32 -6.74
C ILE A 29 8.02 23.78 -5.30
N ILE A 30 8.49 22.56 -5.08
CA ILE A 30 8.50 21.92 -3.76
C ILE A 30 9.60 22.46 -2.84
N PHE A 31 10.72 22.96 -3.37
CA PHE A 31 11.81 23.50 -2.52
C PHE A 31 11.37 24.71 -1.70
N GLY A 32 10.35 25.46 -2.12
CA GLY A 32 9.72 26.51 -1.35
C GLY A 32 8.59 26.04 -0.41
N ALA A 33 8.43 24.73 -0.23
CA ALA A 33 7.35 24.20 0.62
C ALA A 33 7.59 24.45 2.12
N ARG A 34 6.50 24.56 2.87
CA ARG A 34 6.55 24.70 4.32
C ARG A 34 7.24 23.51 4.97
N ARG A 35 7.93 23.72 6.08
CA ARG A 35 8.59 22.68 6.88
C ARG A 35 7.65 21.53 7.23
N GLU A 36 6.39 21.83 7.52
CA GLU A 36 5.37 20.87 7.88
C GLU A 36 5.06 19.86 6.75
N LEU A 37 5.21 20.27 5.49
CA LEU A 37 5.07 19.37 4.35
C LEU A 37 6.23 18.36 4.28
N TRP A 38 7.47 18.81 4.50
CA TRP A 38 8.64 17.93 4.59
C TRP A 38 8.56 16.96 5.77
N LEU A 39 8.06 17.43 6.93
CA LEU A 39 7.76 16.54 8.06
C LEU A 39 6.67 15.52 7.72
N THR A 40 5.68 15.90 6.94
CA THR A 40 4.63 14.96 6.46
C THR A 40 5.24 13.87 5.56
N PHE A 41 6.19 14.22 4.68
CA PHE A 41 6.92 13.23 3.88
C PHE A 41 7.78 12.30 4.75
N LEU A 42 8.50 12.85 5.72
CA LEU A 42 9.26 12.04 6.68
C LEU A 42 8.36 11.08 7.46
N LEU A 43 7.23 11.56 7.98
CA LEU A 43 6.24 10.72 8.67
C LEU A 43 5.69 9.64 7.75
N LYS A 44 5.41 9.96 6.49
CA LYS A 44 4.97 8.97 5.49
C LYS A 44 6.00 7.87 5.29
N PHE A 45 7.27 8.24 5.15
CA PHE A 45 8.38 7.30 5.02
C PHE A 45 8.46 6.36 6.23
N LEU A 46 8.51 6.93 7.44
CA LEU A 46 8.65 6.16 8.68
C LEU A 46 7.46 5.21 8.91
N ILE A 47 6.23 5.73 8.78
CA ILE A 47 5.00 4.95 8.98
C ILE A 47 4.96 3.78 7.99
N TYR A 48 5.25 4.02 6.70
CA TYR A 48 5.19 2.95 5.70
C TYR A 48 6.35 1.97 5.79
N THR A 49 7.50 2.39 6.30
CA THR A 49 8.60 1.46 6.63
C THR A 49 8.17 0.53 7.77
N ALA A 50 7.66 1.06 8.88
CA ALA A 50 7.19 0.25 10.01
C ALA A 50 6.03 -0.68 9.61
N TYR A 51 5.05 -0.15 8.85
CA TYR A 51 3.93 -0.90 8.31
C TYR A 51 4.39 -2.09 7.45
N SER A 52 5.29 -1.85 6.50
CA SER A 52 5.73 -2.88 5.55
C SER A 52 6.60 -3.96 6.22
N VAL A 53 7.49 -3.59 7.16
CA VAL A 53 8.24 -4.57 7.97
C VAL A 53 7.27 -5.47 8.73
N THR A 54 6.26 -4.87 9.39
CA THR A 54 5.26 -5.61 10.16
C THR A 54 4.44 -6.56 9.27
N ASN A 55 3.96 -6.09 8.11
CA ASN A 55 3.15 -6.91 7.21
C ASN A 55 3.91 -8.12 6.65
N LYS A 56 5.17 -7.93 6.22
CA LYS A 56 6.03 -9.02 5.73
C LYS A 56 6.32 -10.06 6.80
N THR A 57 6.36 -9.63 8.06
CA THR A 57 6.68 -10.49 9.21
C THR A 57 5.43 -11.23 9.74
N MET A 58 4.25 -10.62 9.65
CA MET A 58 3.05 -11.05 10.37
C MET A 58 2.66 -12.51 10.10
N VAL A 59 2.63 -12.94 8.83
CA VAL A 59 2.21 -14.30 8.48
C VAL A 59 3.24 -15.35 8.93
N LEU A 60 4.53 -15.02 8.87
CA LEU A 60 5.60 -15.89 9.37
C LEU A 60 5.52 -16.02 10.90
N TRP A 61 5.36 -14.91 11.60
CA TRP A 61 5.22 -14.88 13.06
C TRP A 61 4.01 -15.65 13.54
N LEU A 62 2.83 -15.45 12.92
CA LEU A 62 1.63 -16.20 13.25
C LEU A 62 1.86 -17.70 13.11
N SER A 63 2.57 -18.14 12.07
CA SER A 63 2.75 -19.58 11.82
C SER A 63 3.88 -20.19 12.64
N ARG A 64 5.02 -19.52 12.77
CA ARG A 64 6.22 -20.11 13.39
C ARG A 64 6.30 -19.87 14.89
N ASP A 65 5.96 -18.66 15.32
CA ASP A 65 6.11 -18.27 16.72
C ASP A 65 4.85 -18.56 17.53
N LEU A 66 3.65 -18.39 16.91
CA LEU A 66 2.37 -18.63 17.57
C LEU A 66 1.73 -19.98 17.22
N GLY A 67 2.31 -20.76 16.29
CA GLY A 67 1.86 -22.12 15.96
C GLY A 67 0.57 -22.21 15.14
N PHE A 68 0.10 -21.12 14.53
CA PHE A 68 -1.06 -21.16 13.65
C PHE A 68 -0.76 -21.89 12.34
N SER A 69 -1.72 -22.67 11.83
CA SER A 69 -1.61 -23.22 10.47
C SER A 69 -1.58 -22.11 9.42
N ASP A 70 -1.14 -22.43 8.19
CA ASP A 70 -1.13 -21.48 7.09
C ASP A 70 -2.53 -20.93 6.79
N GLN A 71 -3.54 -21.80 6.87
CA GLN A 71 -4.93 -21.42 6.67
C GLN A 71 -5.39 -20.42 7.73
N ALA A 72 -5.09 -20.71 9.01
CA ALA A 72 -5.46 -19.84 10.12
C ALA A 72 -4.72 -18.50 10.06
N ALA A 73 -3.42 -18.51 9.77
CA ALA A 73 -2.62 -17.29 9.61
C ALA A 73 -3.15 -16.41 8.46
N GLY A 74 -3.45 -17.01 7.30
CA GLY A 74 -4.07 -16.32 6.18
C GLY A 74 -5.44 -15.75 6.51
N ALA A 75 -6.29 -16.51 7.19
CA ALA A 75 -7.62 -16.08 7.61
C ALA A 75 -7.56 -14.93 8.64
N ILE A 76 -6.67 -15.01 9.64
CA ILE A 76 -6.47 -13.94 10.64
C ILE A 76 -6.12 -12.63 9.93
N VAL A 77 -5.19 -12.66 8.97
CA VAL A 77 -4.75 -11.47 8.26
C VAL A 77 -5.80 -10.99 7.26
N GLY A 78 -6.33 -11.88 6.42
CA GLY A 78 -7.22 -11.51 5.31
C GLY A 78 -8.66 -11.27 5.75
N TRP A 79 -9.18 -12.03 6.70
CA TRP A 79 -10.59 -11.96 7.12
C TRP A 79 -10.80 -11.30 8.49
N GLY A 80 -9.76 -11.22 9.30
CA GLY A 80 -9.79 -10.54 10.59
C GLY A 80 -9.23 -9.13 10.51
N TRP A 81 -7.91 -9.03 10.42
CA TRP A 81 -7.17 -7.77 10.48
C TRP A 81 -7.51 -6.80 9.35
N ALA A 82 -7.62 -7.27 8.12
CA ALA A 82 -7.83 -6.41 6.96
C ALA A 82 -9.21 -5.74 6.89
N PRO A 83 -10.33 -6.44 7.14
CA PRO A 83 -11.63 -5.79 7.26
C PRO A 83 -11.68 -4.79 8.41
N ALA A 84 -11.12 -5.15 9.59
CA ALA A 84 -11.02 -4.23 10.72
C ALA A 84 -10.29 -2.94 10.32
N MET A 85 -9.08 -3.06 9.74
CA MET A 85 -8.32 -1.91 9.25
C MET A 85 -9.14 -1.07 8.26
N THR A 86 -9.86 -1.69 7.33
CA THR A 86 -10.65 -0.97 6.32
C THR A 86 -11.80 -0.18 6.95
N VAL A 87 -12.54 -0.80 7.87
CA VAL A 87 -13.65 -0.12 8.59
C VAL A 87 -13.11 1.08 9.36
N PHE A 88 -12.03 0.91 10.12
CA PHE A 88 -11.44 2.02 10.88
C PHE A 88 -10.81 3.09 9.96
N THR A 89 -10.30 2.74 8.78
CA THR A 89 -9.82 3.73 7.80
C THR A 89 -10.95 4.63 7.30
N LEU A 90 -12.14 4.07 7.05
CA LEU A 90 -13.32 4.86 6.67
C LEU A 90 -13.75 5.82 7.79
N LEU A 91 -13.62 5.41 9.04
CA LEU A 91 -13.94 6.24 10.21
C LEU A 91 -12.86 7.28 10.53
N ALA A 92 -11.61 7.04 10.13
CA ALA A 92 -10.46 7.87 10.49
C ALA A 92 -10.55 9.30 9.92
N GLY A 93 -11.17 9.50 8.76
CA GLY A 93 -11.39 10.81 8.16
C GLY A 93 -12.19 11.71 9.09
N SER A 94 -13.36 11.27 9.51
CA SER A 94 -14.26 12.03 10.38
C SER A 94 -13.71 12.18 11.80
N LEU A 95 -13.00 11.17 12.30
CA LEU A 95 -12.29 11.30 13.57
C LEU A 95 -11.23 12.41 13.49
N THR A 96 -10.50 12.51 12.37
CA THR A 96 -9.51 13.56 12.12
C THR A 96 -10.16 14.95 12.10
N ASP A 97 -11.33 15.06 11.48
CA ASP A 97 -12.11 16.31 11.45
C ASP A 97 -12.64 16.70 12.84
N ALA A 98 -12.95 15.71 13.68
CA ALA A 98 -13.48 15.92 15.01
C ALA A 98 -12.43 16.31 16.05
N ILE A 99 -11.33 15.57 16.17
CA ILE A 99 -10.32 15.77 17.21
C ILE A 99 -9.06 16.49 16.72
N GLY A 100 -8.96 16.70 15.42
CA GLY A 100 -7.86 17.36 14.74
C GLY A 100 -6.73 16.42 14.34
N LEU A 101 -6.02 16.81 13.28
CA LEU A 101 -4.99 16.03 12.61
C LEU A 101 -3.88 15.54 13.56
N LYS A 102 -3.33 16.42 14.36
CA LYS A 102 -2.21 16.10 15.26
C LYS A 102 -2.59 15.12 16.37
N ARG A 103 -3.80 15.25 16.93
CA ARG A 103 -4.31 14.32 17.96
C ARG A 103 -4.61 12.95 17.39
N THR A 104 -5.16 12.89 16.18
CA THR A 104 -5.42 11.61 15.48
C THR A 104 -4.11 10.89 15.17
N PHE A 105 -3.05 11.61 14.76
CA PHE A 105 -1.73 11.02 14.60
C PHE A 105 -1.20 10.41 15.89
N TYR A 106 -1.22 11.17 16.99
CA TYR A 106 -0.75 10.66 18.27
C TYR A 106 -1.54 9.44 18.72
N LEU A 107 -2.86 9.44 18.55
CA LEU A 107 -3.70 8.31 18.89
C LEU A 107 -3.32 7.07 18.08
N GLY A 108 -3.20 7.18 16.75
CA GLY A 108 -2.82 6.08 15.89
C GLY A 108 -1.45 5.50 16.24
N VAL A 109 -0.44 6.37 16.40
CA VAL A 109 0.93 5.94 16.74
C VAL A 109 0.98 5.33 18.15
N ALA A 110 0.26 5.88 19.13
CA ALA A 110 0.19 5.31 20.48
C ALA A 110 -0.42 3.90 20.47
N ILE A 111 -1.51 3.71 19.74
CA ILE A 111 -2.14 2.38 19.58
C ILE A 111 -1.15 1.42 18.90
N CYS A 112 -0.50 1.81 17.81
CA CYS A 112 0.50 1.00 17.13
C CYS A 112 1.69 0.65 18.03
N THR A 113 2.19 1.60 18.82
CA THR A 113 3.28 1.38 19.76
C THR A 113 2.92 0.33 20.80
N VAL A 114 1.74 0.45 21.43
CA VAL A 114 1.26 -0.52 22.43
C VAL A 114 1.07 -1.90 21.77
N ALA A 115 0.41 -1.95 20.62
CA ALA A 115 0.17 -3.19 19.89
C ALA A 115 1.48 -3.91 19.52
N ARG A 116 2.46 -3.19 18.95
CA ARG A 116 3.78 -3.75 18.61
C ARG A 116 4.57 -4.16 19.84
N SER A 117 4.46 -3.42 20.96
CA SER A 117 5.09 -3.83 22.22
C SER A 117 4.57 -5.19 22.70
N VAL A 118 3.26 -5.42 22.58
CA VAL A 118 2.67 -6.74 22.86
C VAL A 118 3.19 -7.79 21.90
N MET A 119 3.23 -7.52 20.58
CA MET A 119 3.72 -8.46 19.57
C MET A 119 5.19 -8.83 19.75
N VAL A 120 6.00 -7.90 20.25
CA VAL A 120 7.42 -8.15 20.58
C VAL A 120 7.57 -9.07 21.79
N THR A 121 6.74 -8.90 22.81
CA THR A 121 6.95 -9.54 24.13
C THR A 121 6.16 -10.81 24.35
N THR A 122 5.13 -11.10 23.54
CA THR A 122 4.25 -12.26 23.77
C THR A 122 4.37 -13.32 22.68
N THR A 123 4.27 -14.58 23.13
CA THR A 123 4.06 -15.76 22.28
C THR A 123 2.71 -16.42 22.57
N ILE A 124 1.88 -15.81 23.42
CA ILE A 124 0.56 -16.32 23.78
C ILE A 124 -0.45 -15.94 22.69
N PRO A 125 -1.03 -16.90 21.93
CA PRO A 125 -1.81 -16.60 20.73
C PRO A 125 -3.00 -15.65 20.95
N TRP A 126 -3.82 -15.88 21.99
CA TRP A 126 -5.00 -15.07 22.25
C TRP A 126 -4.62 -13.62 22.62
N LEU A 127 -3.54 -13.43 23.40
CA LEU A 127 -3.05 -12.11 23.78
C LEU A 127 -2.45 -11.36 22.57
N ALA A 128 -1.68 -12.09 21.75
CA ALA A 128 -1.12 -11.57 20.50
C ALA A 128 -2.20 -11.07 19.54
N LEU A 129 -3.31 -11.80 19.41
CA LEU A 129 -4.41 -11.40 18.52
C LEU A 129 -5.23 -10.25 19.10
N SER A 130 -5.65 -10.34 20.36
CA SER A 130 -6.57 -9.36 20.96
C SER A 130 -5.91 -8.04 21.33
N CYS A 131 -4.65 -8.06 21.82
CA CYS A 131 -3.92 -6.88 22.27
C CYS A 131 -2.81 -6.43 21.31
N GLY A 132 -2.42 -7.29 20.35
CA GLY A 132 -1.46 -6.98 19.30
C GLY A 132 -2.13 -6.70 17.96
N VAL A 133 -2.52 -7.76 17.24
CA VAL A 133 -2.97 -7.68 15.84
C VAL A 133 -4.20 -6.80 15.65
N LEU A 134 -5.23 -6.96 16.48
CA LEU A 134 -6.48 -6.17 16.34
C LEU A 134 -6.29 -4.68 16.65
N PRO A 135 -5.65 -4.25 17.76
CA PRO A 135 -5.35 -2.85 18.00
C PRO A 135 -4.42 -2.27 16.94
N LEU A 136 -3.46 -3.05 16.42
CA LEU A 136 -2.59 -2.62 15.33
C LEU A 136 -3.39 -2.23 14.09
N ALA A 137 -4.43 -3.01 13.72
CA ALA A 137 -5.31 -2.66 12.61
C ALA A 137 -5.98 -1.29 12.79
N ILE A 138 -6.40 -0.97 14.01
CA ILE A 138 -7.01 0.31 14.37
C ILE A 138 -5.99 1.45 14.25
N GLY A 139 -4.81 1.28 14.85
CA GLY A 139 -3.75 2.29 14.85
C GLY A 139 -3.25 2.62 13.43
N GLU A 140 -2.99 1.60 12.61
CA GLU A 140 -2.54 1.77 11.23
C GLU A 140 -3.61 2.41 10.33
N ALA A 141 -4.89 2.10 10.57
CA ALA A 141 -6.02 2.70 9.87
C ALA A 141 -6.07 4.21 10.02
N LEU A 142 -5.67 4.75 11.18
CA LEU A 142 -5.65 6.19 11.43
C LEU A 142 -4.53 6.92 10.67
N GLY A 143 -3.43 6.24 10.33
CA GLY A 143 -2.26 6.87 9.72
C GLY A 143 -2.50 7.42 8.31
N THR A 144 -3.10 6.63 7.42
CA THR A 144 -3.20 6.97 5.99
C THR A 144 -4.10 8.19 5.70
N PRO A 145 -5.34 8.29 6.19
CA PRO A 145 -6.19 9.47 5.95
C PRO A 145 -5.60 10.74 6.51
N VAL A 146 -4.96 10.66 7.69
CA VAL A 146 -4.33 11.80 8.35
C VAL A 146 -3.14 12.34 7.54
N LEU A 147 -2.33 11.47 6.93
CA LEU A 147 -1.23 11.87 6.05
C LEU A 147 -1.72 12.55 4.78
N LEU A 148 -2.81 12.07 4.18
CA LEU A 148 -3.42 12.72 3.02
C LEU A 148 -3.98 14.11 3.37
N ALA A 149 -4.68 14.22 4.51
CA ALA A 149 -5.17 15.49 5.03
C ALA A 149 -4.03 16.47 5.33
N ALA A 150 -2.92 16.00 5.94
CA ALA A 150 -1.72 16.78 6.20
C ALA A 150 -1.09 17.29 4.90
N THR A 151 -0.95 16.42 3.89
CA THR A 151 -0.41 16.80 2.58
C THR A 151 -1.23 17.91 1.94
N ARG A 152 -2.56 17.79 1.94
CA ARG A 152 -3.46 18.82 1.41
C ARG A 152 -3.34 20.13 2.19
N ARG A 153 -3.24 20.05 3.49
CA ARG A 153 -3.21 21.23 4.40
C ARG A 153 -1.94 22.04 4.28
N TYR A 154 -0.78 21.36 4.20
CA TYR A 154 0.52 22.02 4.23
C TYR A 154 1.06 22.35 2.83
N SER A 155 0.36 21.94 1.75
CA SER A 155 0.68 22.31 0.37
C SER A 155 -0.16 23.52 -0.09
N THR A 156 0.44 24.42 -0.84
CA THR A 156 -0.28 25.46 -1.58
C THR A 156 -1.01 24.84 -2.79
N THR A 157 -1.94 25.58 -3.39
CA THR A 157 -2.67 25.10 -4.59
C THR A 157 -1.71 24.71 -5.71
N ALA A 158 -0.66 25.53 -5.95
CA ALA A 158 0.36 25.26 -6.96
C ALA A 158 1.21 24.01 -6.64
N GLN A 159 1.50 23.75 -5.36
CA GLN A 159 2.31 22.62 -4.89
C GLN A 159 1.51 21.32 -4.78
N ARG A 160 0.18 21.38 -4.76
CA ARG A 160 -0.69 20.26 -4.34
C ARG A 160 -0.49 18.99 -5.17
N SER A 161 -0.54 19.12 -6.50
CA SER A 161 -0.36 17.97 -7.40
C SER A 161 1.00 17.29 -7.19
N MET A 162 2.08 18.09 -7.12
CA MET A 162 3.43 17.58 -6.88
C MET A 162 3.57 16.95 -5.50
N SER A 163 2.94 17.53 -4.46
CA SER A 163 2.97 17.00 -3.10
C SER A 163 2.32 15.61 -3.01
N PHE A 164 1.21 15.39 -3.73
CA PHE A 164 0.58 14.07 -3.78
C PHE A 164 1.41 13.04 -4.56
N SER A 165 2.10 13.46 -5.61
CA SER A 165 3.04 12.60 -6.33
C SER A 165 4.24 12.21 -5.46
N LEU A 166 4.81 13.17 -4.75
CA LEU A 166 5.94 12.93 -3.85
C LEU A 166 5.58 12.05 -2.65
N ILE A 167 4.40 12.25 -2.04
CA ILE A 167 3.98 11.40 -0.92
C ILE A 167 3.78 9.95 -1.35
N TYR A 168 3.36 9.71 -2.61
CA TYR A 168 3.29 8.37 -3.18
C TYR A 168 4.69 7.78 -3.42
N MET A 169 5.61 8.58 -3.97
CA MET A 169 7.01 8.17 -4.16
C MET A 169 7.67 7.82 -2.83
N VAL A 170 7.53 8.67 -1.83
CA VAL A 170 8.10 8.47 -0.48
C VAL A 170 7.54 7.22 0.20
N MET A 171 6.27 6.90 -0.02
CA MET A 171 5.66 5.64 0.40
C MET A 171 6.43 4.43 -0.18
N ASN A 172 6.74 4.45 -1.47
CA ASN A 172 7.50 3.38 -2.11
C ASN A 172 8.94 3.30 -1.60
N VAL A 173 9.57 4.43 -1.29
CA VAL A 173 10.88 4.45 -0.61
C VAL A 173 10.79 3.76 0.77
N GLY A 174 9.69 3.96 1.50
CA GLY A 174 9.41 3.25 2.75
C GLY A 174 9.29 1.73 2.56
N TYR A 175 8.60 1.28 1.52
CA TYR A 175 8.53 -0.15 1.16
C TYR A 175 9.90 -0.73 0.81
N LEU A 176 10.74 0.01 0.06
CA LEU A 176 12.10 -0.38 -0.26
C LEU A 176 12.96 -0.56 1.00
N ALA A 177 12.95 0.44 1.89
CA ALA A 177 13.65 0.39 3.16
C ALA A 177 13.23 -0.84 3.99
N ALA A 178 11.92 -1.10 4.07
CA ALA A 178 11.38 -2.25 4.78
C ALA A 178 11.86 -3.59 4.21
N GLY A 179 11.96 -3.73 2.89
CA GLY A 179 12.48 -4.94 2.25
C GLY A 179 13.94 -5.21 2.61
N TYR A 180 14.79 -4.18 2.63
CA TYR A 180 16.18 -4.31 3.06
C TYR A 180 16.30 -4.63 4.55
N ILE A 181 15.51 -3.97 5.41
CA ILE A 181 15.46 -4.24 6.85
C ILE A 181 15.03 -5.68 7.10
N PHE A 182 13.97 -6.13 6.44
CA PHE A 182 13.44 -7.49 6.57
C PHE A 182 14.50 -8.55 6.25
N ASP A 183 15.19 -8.43 5.12
CA ASP A 183 16.22 -9.37 4.72
C ASP A 183 17.48 -9.27 5.62
N PHE A 184 17.87 -8.05 6.00
CA PHE A 184 19.02 -7.83 6.87
C PHE A 184 18.83 -8.50 8.24
N VAL A 185 17.71 -8.23 8.91
CA VAL A 185 17.42 -8.83 10.22
C VAL A 185 17.37 -10.35 10.13
N ARG A 186 16.71 -10.90 9.10
CA ARG A 186 16.61 -12.37 8.93
C ARG A 186 17.94 -13.06 8.64
N ARG A 187 18.89 -12.38 7.99
CA ARG A 187 20.23 -12.90 7.74
C ARG A 187 21.17 -12.72 8.91
N SER A 188 21.01 -11.61 9.66
CA SER A 188 21.89 -11.24 10.77
C SER A 188 21.37 -11.74 12.11
N SER A 189 20.20 -12.41 12.17
CA SER A 189 19.60 -12.89 13.42
C SER A 189 20.45 -14.02 14.01
N GLY A 190 21.44 -13.60 14.83
CA GLY A 190 22.13 -14.45 15.80
C GLY A 190 21.38 -14.43 17.14
N HIS A 191 21.96 -15.06 18.14
CA HIS A 191 21.47 -14.96 19.53
C HIS A 191 21.58 -13.50 20.01
N PHE A 192 20.50 -12.75 19.88
CA PHE A 192 20.39 -11.41 20.44
C PHE A 192 19.62 -11.52 21.76
N SER A 193 20.28 -11.18 22.86
CA SER A 193 19.66 -11.14 24.17
C SER A 193 19.64 -9.69 24.68
N LEU A 194 18.48 -9.25 25.14
CA LEU A 194 18.30 -7.93 25.73
C LEU A 194 17.73 -8.11 27.14
N PHE A 195 18.52 -7.82 28.19
CA PHE A 195 18.16 -7.97 29.60
C PHE A 195 17.57 -9.37 29.94
N GLY A 196 18.12 -10.45 29.31
CA GLY A 196 17.64 -11.83 29.54
C GLY A 196 16.42 -12.24 28.70
N PHE A 197 15.90 -11.33 27.86
CA PHE A 197 14.88 -11.64 26.88
C PHE A 197 15.54 -11.98 25.53
N GLU A 198 15.23 -13.15 24.97
CA GLU A 198 15.75 -13.64 23.70
C GLU A 198 14.61 -13.59 22.65
N PRO A 199 14.48 -12.47 21.92
CA PRO A 199 13.43 -12.33 20.92
C PRO A 199 13.71 -13.22 19.71
N THR A 200 12.65 -13.85 19.17
CA THR A 200 12.71 -14.56 17.90
C THR A 200 13.07 -13.59 16.78
N THR A 201 13.51 -14.10 15.62
CA THR A 201 13.78 -13.26 14.43
C THR A 201 12.58 -12.39 14.06
N HIS A 202 11.35 -12.92 14.20
CA HIS A 202 10.14 -12.16 13.87
C HIS A 202 9.86 -11.07 14.92
N GLN A 203 10.10 -11.36 16.20
CA GLN A 203 10.02 -10.35 17.27
C GLN A 203 11.08 -9.25 17.09
N GLN A 204 12.31 -9.58 16.64
CA GLN A 204 13.33 -8.58 16.31
C GLN A 204 12.86 -7.64 15.18
N LEU A 205 12.17 -8.15 14.16
CA LEU A 205 11.56 -7.31 13.11
C LEU A 205 10.47 -6.39 13.66
N PHE A 206 9.64 -6.87 14.58
CA PHE A 206 8.67 -6.00 15.28
C PHE A 206 9.35 -4.99 16.20
N MET A 207 10.50 -5.31 16.82
CA MET A 207 11.30 -4.34 17.59
C MET A 207 11.80 -3.20 16.69
N VAL A 208 12.24 -3.49 15.47
CA VAL A 208 12.62 -2.44 14.51
C VAL A 208 11.42 -1.55 14.18
N SER A 209 10.26 -2.15 13.90
CA SER A 209 9.03 -1.40 13.63
C SER A 209 8.61 -0.56 14.84
N LEU A 210 8.73 -1.08 16.05
CA LEU A 210 8.47 -0.37 17.30
C LEU A 210 9.44 0.80 17.52
N ALA A 211 10.72 0.62 17.25
CA ALA A 211 11.72 1.68 17.33
C ALA A 211 11.39 2.84 16.36
N ILE A 212 10.98 2.52 15.13
CA ILE A 212 10.51 3.51 14.16
C ILE A 212 9.28 4.26 14.68
N GLU A 213 8.30 3.56 15.29
CA GLU A 213 7.11 4.19 15.89
C GLU A 213 7.48 5.17 17.01
N ILE A 214 8.45 4.81 17.87
CA ILE A 214 8.94 5.69 18.93
C ILE A 214 9.55 6.97 18.33
N ILE A 215 10.27 6.86 17.21
CA ILE A 215 10.85 8.03 16.51
C ILE A 215 9.75 8.93 15.90
N ILE A 216 8.60 8.37 15.54
CA ILE A 216 7.49 9.14 14.97
C ILE A 216 6.88 10.12 16.00
N PHE A 217 6.83 9.79 17.31
CA PHE A 217 6.28 10.68 18.34
C PHE A 217 6.88 12.10 18.34
N PRO A 218 8.22 12.27 18.45
CA PRO A 218 8.82 13.61 18.38
C PRO A 218 8.61 14.26 17.00
N ALA A 219 8.59 13.50 15.92
CA ALA A 219 8.32 14.07 14.60
C ALA A 219 6.92 14.70 14.50
N ILE A 220 5.90 14.05 15.07
CA ILE A 220 4.54 14.62 15.17
C ILE A 220 4.53 15.89 16.04
N TYR A 221 5.33 15.98 17.09
CA TYR A 221 5.41 17.16 17.95
C TYR A 221 5.72 18.42 17.14
N PHE A 222 6.60 18.32 16.16
CA PHE A 222 7.02 19.45 15.32
C PHE A 222 6.00 19.86 14.26
N LEU A 223 4.92 19.10 14.03
CA LEU A 223 3.81 19.55 13.20
C LEU A 223 3.05 20.68 13.89
N ARG A 224 2.91 21.82 13.23
CA ARG A 224 2.14 22.95 13.77
C ARG A 224 0.63 22.66 13.70
N ARG A 225 -0.10 23.06 14.74
CA ARG A 225 -1.57 23.06 14.72
C ARG A 225 -2.03 24.23 13.84
N GLY A 226 -3.02 23.99 12.99
CA GLY A 226 -3.66 25.08 12.25
C GLY A 226 -4.52 25.96 13.17
N GLU A 227 -4.78 27.18 12.74
CA GLU A 227 -5.60 28.14 13.49
C GLU A 227 -7.01 27.62 13.74
N GLU A 228 -7.63 26.96 12.75
CA GLU A 228 -8.95 26.32 12.92
C GLU A 228 -8.96 25.18 13.96
N GLU A 229 -7.87 24.42 14.09
CA GLU A 229 -7.75 23.40 15.11
C GLU A 229 -7.58 23.99 16.50
N ARG A 230 -6.90 25.13 16.61
CA ARG A 230 -6.77 25.87 17.88
C ARG A 230 -8.13 26.35 18.33
N ALA A 231 -8.89 27.02 17.46
CA ALA A 231 -10.22 27.51 17.74
C ALA A 231 -11.21 26.41 18.14
N LYS A 232 -11.22 25.28 17.39
CA LYS A 232 -12.03 24.09 17.72
C LYS A 232 -11.59 23.38 19.01
N SER A 233 -10.28 23.42 19.33
CA SER A 233 -9.73 22.82 20.56
C SER A 233 -10.10 23.63 21.81
N GLU A 234 -10.13 24.93 21.70
CA GLU A 234 -10.53 25.85 22.80
C GLU A 234 -12.02 25.74 23.09
N ALA A 235 -12.86 25.59 22.06
CA ALA A 235 -14.31 25.40 22.21
C ALA A 235 -14.72 24.02 22.78
N ARG A 236 -13.85 22.99 22.70
CA ARG A 236 -14.14 21.57 23.03
C ARG A 236 -13.39 21.02 24.25
N SER A 237 -12.92 21.84 25.17
CA SER A 237 -12.13 21.38 26.34
C SER A 237 -12.89 20.47 27.34
N ALA A 238 -14.18 20.22 27.14
CA ALA A 238 -14.99 19.37 28.00
C ALA A 238 -15.10 17.94 27.40
N SER A 239 -14.39 16.97 28.00
CA SER A 239 -14.51 15.51 27.78
C SER A 239 -14.07 14.95 26.39
N LEU A 240 -12.76 14.64 26.27
CA LEU A 240 -12.18 13.99 25.10
C LEU A 240 -12.81 12.62 24.79
N VAL A 241 -13.08 11.79 25.79
CA VAL A 241 -13.57 10.42 25.63
C VAL A 241 -15.04 10.40 25.16
N GLY A 242 -15.89 11.23 25.75
CA GLY A 242 -17.28 11.37 25.33
C GLY A 242 -17.42 11.92 23.90
N GLY A 243 -16.57 12.89 23.54
CA GLY A 243 -16.52 13.45 22.19
C GLY A 243 -16.07 12.45 21.13
N ILE A 244 -15.11 11.57 21.42
CA ILE A 244 -14.66 10.52 20.50
C ILE A 244 -15.76 9.49 20.27
N ALA A 245 -16.37 8.94 21.33
CA ALA A 245 -17.44 7.96 21.21
C ALA A 245 -18.65 8.48 20.42
N GLN A 246 -19.08 9.71 20.70
CA GLN A 246 -20.17 10.36 19.99
C GLN A 246 -19.83 10.60 18.52
N THR A 247 -18.60 11.03 18.20
CA THR A 247 -18.15 11.26 16.84
C THR A 247 -18.05 9.97 16.05
N VAL A 248 -17.51 8.91 16.64
CA VAL A 248 -17.44 7.58 15.99
C VAL A 248 -18.86 7.06 15.70
N GLY A 249 -19.79 7.20 16.64
CA GLY A 249 -21.19 6.80 16.44
C GLY A 249 -21.88 7.61 15.34
N GLN A 250 -21.72 8.94 15.33
CA GLN A 250 -22.26 9.80 14.27
C GLN A 250 -21.68 9.46 12.91
N THR A 251 -20.37 9.31 12.82
CA THR A 251 -19.68 8.95 11.56
C THR A 251 -20.08 7.58 11.05
N ALA A 252 -20.20 6.59 11.93
CA ALA A 252 -20.69 5.28 11.52
C ALA A 252 -22.10 5.38 10.92
N THR A 253 -22.98 6.17 11.56
CA THR A 253 -24.34 6.42 11.09
C THR A 253 -24.33 7.15 9.74
N GLU A 254 -23.54 8.20 9.58
CA GLU A 254 -23.40 8.95 8.33
C GLU A 254 -22.81 8.07 7.21
N THR A 255 -21.81 7.25 7.51
CA THR A 255 -21.22 6.30 6.56
C THR A 255 -22.27 5.27 6.11
N VAL A 256 -23.02 4.69 7.04
CA VAL A 256 -24.11 3.75 6.70
C VAL A 256 -25.19 4.44 5.86
N GLN A 257 -25.60 5.66 6.21
CA GLN A 257 -26.57 6.43 5.43
C GLN A 257 -26.04 6.77 4.04
N LEU A 258 -24.75 7.11 3.91
CA LEU A 258 -24.09 7.33 2.63
C LEU A 258 -24.16 6.08 1.76
N PHE A 259 -23.71 4.92 2.29
CA PHE A 259 -23.80 3.65 1.57
C PHE A 259 -25.26 3.30 1.17
N ARG A 260 -26.21 3.51 2.07
CA ARG A 260 -27.62 3.28 1.79
C ARG A 260 -28.18 4.16 0.66
N ARG A 261 -27.72 5.42 0.57
CA ARG A 261 -28.06 6.32 -0.55
C ARG A 261 -27.39 5.91 -1.87
N LEU A 262 -26.14 5.39 -1.80
CA LEU A 262 -25.38 4.99 -2.97
C LEU A 262 -25.89 3.67 -3.59
N ILE A 263 -26.31 2.71 -2.78
CA ILE A 263 -26.75 1.35 -3.22
C ILE A 263 -27.87 1.40 -4.28
N GLY A 264 -28.74 2.43 -4.25
CA GLY A 264 -29.80 2.61 -5.24
C GLY A 264 -29.34 3.23 -6.58
N GLN A 265 -28.08 3.64 -6.70
CA GLN A 265 -27.58 4.34 -7.89
C GLN A 265 -26.90 3.37 -8.87
N SER A 266 -27.24 3.47 -10.16
CA SER A 266 -26.61 2.66 -11.22
C SER A 266 -25.08 2.91 -11.32
N ALA A 267 -24.65 4.14 -11.05
CA ALA A 267 -23.25 4.51 -11.00
C ALA A 267 -22.50 3.75 -9.88
N PHE A 268 -23.14 3.57 -8.73
CA PHE A 268 -22.56 2.79 -7.62
C PHE A 268 -22.39 1.32 -7.99
N ALA A 269 -23.38 0.69 -8.61
CA ALA A 269 -23.26 -0.70 -9.04
C ALA A 269 -22.12 -0.89 -10.07
N ARG A 270 -21.96 0.05 -11.00
CA ARG A 270 -20.85 0.03 -11.99
C ARG A 270 -19.48 0.11 -11.32
N ILE A 271 -19.28 1.05 -10.41
CA ILE A 271 -17.99 1.23 -9.71
C ILE A 271 -17.71 0.04 -8.78
N LEU A 272 -18.75 -0.54 -8.17
CA LEU A 272 -18.59 -1.72 -7.32
C LEU A 272 -18.07 -2.91 -8.13
N VAL A 273 -18.66 -3.21 -9.29
CA VAL A 273 -18.17 -4.28 -10.18
C VAL A 273 -16.73 -3.99 -10.64
N PHE A 274 -16.44 -2.74 -11.02
CA PHE A 274 -15.09 -2.33 -11.38
C PHE A 274 -14.09 -2.59 -10.23
N PHE A 275 -14.40 -2.17 -9.00
CA PHE A 275 -13.52 -2.34 -7.85
C PHE A 275 -13.37 -3.79 -7.40
N LEU A 276 -14.44 -4.60 -7.51
CA LEU A 276 -14.35 -6.04 -7.25
C LEU A 276 -13.35 -6.70 -8.21
N LEU A 277 -13.41 -6.35 -9.49
CA LEU A 277 -12.46 -6.88 -10.49
C LEU A 277 -11.02 -6.42 -10.20
N ILE A 278 -10.81 -5.13 -9.91
CA ILE A 278 -9.47 -4.61 -9.57
C ILE A 278 -8.92 -5.24 -8.29
N GLY A 279 -9.78 -5.68 -7.38
CA GLY A 279 -9.39 -6.41 -6.18
C GLY A 279 -8.54 -7.65 -6.46
N PHE A 280 -8.78 -8.36 -7.57
CA PHE A 280 -7.94 -9.49 -7.98
C PHE A 280 -6.51 -9.07 -8.35
N LEU A 281 -6.33 -7.93 -9.03
CA LEU A 281 -4.98 -7.38 -9.28
C LEU A 281 -4.31 -6.91 -7.98
N LYS A 282 -5.06 -6.28 -7.08
CA LYS A 282 -4.53 -5.88 -5.77
C LYS A 282 -4.17 -7.08 -4.91
N ALA A 283 -4.87 -8.21 -5.03
CA ALA A 283 -4.49 -9.45 -4.36
C ALA A 283 -3.08 -9.90 -4.77
N ILE A 284 -2.74 -9.83 -6.06
CA ILE A 284 -1.40 -10.20 -6.54
C ILE A 284 -0.31 -9.29 -5.96
N PHE A 285 -0.55 -7.99 -5.91
CA PHE A 285 0.37 -7.05 -5.25
C PHE A 285 0.58 -7.43 -3.78
N LEU A 286 -0.50 -7.71 -3.06
CA LEU A 286 -0.45 -8.06 -1.64
C LEU A 286 0.23 -9.42 -1.37
N GLN A 287 0.31 -10.33 -2.36
CA GLN A 287 1.07 -11.60 -2.22
C GLN A 287 2.55 -11.36 -1.89
N MET A 288 3.12 -10.22 -2.30
CA MET A 288 4.50 -9.87 -1.99
C MET A 288 4.77 -9.77 -0.49
N ASP A 289 3.76 -9.44 0.30
CA ASP A 289 3.89 -9.34 1.76
C ASP A 289 3.46 -10.63 2.48
N TYR A 290 2.60 -11.45 1.90
CA TYR A 290 1.98 -12.58 2.60
C TYR A 290 2.42 -13.96 2.09
N VAL A 291 2.54 -14.13 0.79
CA VAL A 291 2.92 -15.42 0.18
C VAL A 291 4.41 -15.50 -0.05
N PHE A 292 5.03 -14.43 -0.55
CA PHE A 292 6.47 -14.40 -0.86
C PHE A 292 7.37 -14.80 0.30
N PRO A 293 7.16 -14.34 1.55
CA PRO A 293 8.00 -14.76 2.66
C PRO A 293 7.97 -16.28 2.87
N LYS A 294 6.79 -16.91 2.82
CA LYS A 294 6.65 -18.37 2.97
C LYS A 294 7.16 -19.14 1.75
N PHE A 295 6.88 -18.64 0.54
CA PHE A 295 7.44 -19.18 -0.68
C PHE A 295 8.98 -19.16 -0.67
N GLY A 296 9.57 -18.04 -0.28
CA GLY A 296 11.00 -17.90 -0.14
C GLY A 296 11.59 -18.94 0.80
N ASP A 297 11.06 -19.04 2.00
CA ASP A 297 11.56 -19.98 3.01
C ASP A 297 11.41 -21.45 2.61
N ARG A 298 10.31 -21.80 1.96
CA ARG A 298 10.00 -23.20 1.61
C ARG A 298 10.63 -23.65 0.30
N VAL A 299 10.77 -22.77 -0.67
CA VAL A 299 11.23 -23.12 -2.03
C VAL A 299 12.66 -22.65 -2.30
N LEU A 300 13.03 -21.47 -1.82
CA LEU A 300 14.37 -20.90 -2.05
C LEU A 300 15.33 -21.13 -0.89
N GLY A 301 14.81 -21.50 0.27
CA GLY A 301 15.55 -21.75 1.49
C GLY A 301 15.40 -20.67 2.55
N MET A 302 15.68 -21.06 3.80
CA MET A 302 15.61 -20.16 4.96
C MET A 302 16.53 -18.95 4.76
N GLY A 303 15.99 -17.75 5.00
CA GLY A 303 16.77 -16.52 4.82
C GLY A 303 16.86 -16.02 3.37
N ALA A 304 16.14 -16.63 2.42
CA ALA A 304 16.05 -16.13 1.06
C ALA A 304 15.71 -14.62 1.02
N PRO A 305 16.39 -13.80 0.19
CA PRO A 305 16.26 -12.35 0.17
C PRO A 305 14.98 -11.88 -0.54
N VAL A 306 13.82 -12.33 -0.07
CA VAL A 306 12.52 -12.03 -0.68
C VAL A 306 12.14 -10.55 -0.55
N GLY A 307 12.64 -9.87 0.48
CA GLY A 307 12.46 -8.44 0.64
C GLY A 307 13.15 -7.63 -0.44
N ARG A 308 14.45 -7.93 -0.71
CA ARG A 308 15.20 -7.32 -1.82
C ARG A 308 14.59 -7.67 -3.16
N LEU A 309 14.11 -8.90 -3.31
CA LEU A 309 13.47 -9.35 -4.54
C LEU A 309 12.17 -8.55 -4.79
N ALA A 310 11.30 -8.38 -3.79
CA ALA A 310 10.12 -7.54 -3.88
C ALA A 310 10.44 -6.06 -4.15
N ASN A 311 11.61 -5.57 -3.72
CA ASN A 311 12.07 -4.21 -3.96
C ASN A 311 12.26 -3.87 -5.43
N ILE A 312 12.39 -4.86 -6.33
CA ILE A 312 12.42 -4.64 -7.79
C ILE A 312 11.17 -3.86 -8.23
N ASN A 313 10.00 -4.24 -7.72
CA ASN A 313 8.76 -3.50 -7.99
C ASN A 313 8.85 -2.05 -7.52
N GLY A 314 9.32 -1.81 -6.29
CA GLY A 314 9.45 -0.46 -5.74
C GLY A 314 10.35 0.44 -6.58
N TRP A 315 11.53 -0.05 -7.00
CA TRP A 315 12.43 0.70 -7.88
C TRP A 315 11.80 1.00 -9.24
N MET A 316 11.16 0.01 -9.83
CA MET A 316 10.48 0.17 -11.11
C MET A 316 9.36 1.21 -11.05
N ILE A 317 8.52 1.17 -10.02
CA ILE A 317 7.38 2.10 -9.88
C ILE A 317 7.83 3.53 -9.66
N ILE A 318 8.91 3.77 -8.90
CA ILE A 318 9.47 5.12 -8.71
C ILE A 318 9.80 5.77 -10.06
N VAL A 319 10.30 4.99 -11.02
CA VAL A 319 10.70 5.47 -12.36
C VAL A 319 9.52 5.44 -13.33
N LEU A 320 8.80 4.31 -13.39
CA LEU A 320 7.78 4.07 -14.42
C LEU A 320 6.49 4.88 -14.18
N ALA A 321 6.07 5.09 -12.93
CA ALA A 321 4.79 5.76 -12.70
C ALA A 321 4.75 7.20 -13.23
N PRO A 322 5.77 8.06 -13.03
CA PRO A 322 5.82 9.37 -13.66
C PRO A 322 5.94 9.31 -15.18
N LEU A 323 6.76 8.38 -15.70
CA LEU A 323 7.01 8.23 -17.13
C LEU A 323 5.72 7.80 -17.87
N VAL A 324 5.08 6.74 -17.42
CA VAL A 324 3.82 6.24 -18.01
C VAL A 324 2.72 7.28 -17.85
N GLY A 325 2.64 7.96 -16.69
CA GLY A 325 1.70 9.04 -16.46
C GLY A 325 1.83 10.17 -17.48
N ALA A 326 3.06 10.58 -17.81
CA ALA A 326 3.34 11.60 -18.81
C ALA A 326 2.99 11.16 -20.24
N MET A 327 3.32 9.90 -20.59
CA MET A 327 3.10 9.36 -21.94
C MET A 327 1.63 9.08 -22.27
N THR A 328 0.81 8.80 -21.26
CA THR A 328 -0.56 8.26 -21.43
C THR A 328 -1.67 9.25 -21.09
N GLN A 329 -1.37 10.54 -20.99
CA GLN A 329 -2.34 11.59 -20.61
C GLN A 329 -3.57 11.66 -21.53
N ARG A 330 -3.43 11.30 -22.79
CA ARG A 330 -4.51 11.35 -23.80
C ARG A 330 -5.40 10.09 -23.84
N LEU A 331 -4.96 9.00 -23.20
CA LEU A 331 -5.68 7.74 -23.21
C LEU A 331 -6.71 7.71 -22.07
N SER A 332 -7.85 7.02 -22.28
CA SER A 332 -8.87 6.86 -21.25
C SER A 332 -8.36 6.03 -20.07
N ALA A 333 -8.77 6.39 -18.86
CA ALA A 333 -8.38 5.68 -17.65
C ALA A 333 -8.83 4.22 -17.69
N TYR A 334 -10.04 3.96 -18.20
CA TYR A 334 -10.55 2.60 -18.35
C TYR A 334 -9.65 1.72 -19.23
N ARG A 335 -9.24 2.23 -20.41
CA ARG A 335 -8.38 1.50 -21.35
C ARG A 335 -7.01 1.20 -20.73
N MET A 336 -6.46 2.18 -20.01
CA MET A 336 -5.19 2.01 -19.30
C MET A 336 -5.26 0.96 -18.20
N VAL A 337 -6.38 0.88 -17.49
CA VAL A 337 -6.61 -0.16 -16.46
C VAL A 337 -6.69 -1.55 -17.10
N VAL A 338 -7.37 -1.70 -18.24
CA VAL A 338 -7.44 -2.98 -18.96
C VAL A 338 -6.05 -3.41 -19.44
N ILE A 339 -5.31 -2.53 -20.12
CA ILE A 339 -3.96 -2.83 -20.62
C ILE A 339 -3.02 -3.18 -19.47
N GLY A 340 -2.98 -2.35 -18.43
CA GLY A 340 -2.16 -2.60 -17.25
C GLY A 340 -2.51 -3.91 -16.55
N GLY A 341 -3.80 -4.23 -16.45
CA GLY A 341 -4.28 -5.49 -15.91
C GLY A 341 -3.83 -6.72 -16.70
N LEU A 342 -3.88 -6.64 -18.04
CA LEU A 342 -3.38 -7.72 -18.93
C LEU A 342 -1.87 -7.93 -18.75
N ILE A 343 -1.09 -6.83 -18.71
CA ILE A 343 0.36 -6.90 -18.49
C ILE A 343 0.66 -7.52 -17.11
N CYS A 344 -0.01 -7.06 -16.05
CA CYS A 344 0.17 -7.63 -14.71
C CYS A 344 -0.14 -9.13 -14.67
N ALA A 345 -1.29 -9.53 -15.19
CA ALA A 345 -1.69 -10.93 -15.22
C ALA A 345 -0.70 -11.80 -16.01
N SER A 346 -0.24 -11.34 -17.19
CA SER A 346 0.76 -12.05 -18.00
C SER A 346 2.07 -12.25 -17.24
N GLY A 347 2.50 -11.25 -16.45
CA GLY A 347 3.70 -11.35 -15.62
C GLY A 347 3.64 -12.49 -14.61
N VAL A 348 2.48 -12.70 -13.97
CA VAL A 348 2.33 -13.77 -12.97
C VAL A 348 2.48 -15.17 -13.57
N PHE A 349 2.09 -15.38 -14.84
CA PHE A 349 2.27 -16.67 -15.53
C PHE A 349 3.74 -17.07 -15.65
N ILE A 350 4.68 -16.12 -15.65
CA ILE A 350 6.13 -16.44 -15.67
C ILE A 350 6.50 -17.36 -14.51
N MET A 351 5.89 -17.16 -13.34
CA MET A 351 6.15 -17.95 -12.16
C MET A 351 5.60 -19.38 -12.22
N ALA A 352 4.66 -19.65 -13.13
CA ALA A 352 4.07 -20.97 -13.36
C ALA A 352 4.81 -21.76 -14.45
N LEU A 353 5.79 -21.17 -15.14
CA LEU A 353 6.55 -21.84 -16.19
C LEU A 353 7.55 -22.86 -15.59
N PRO A 354 7.99 -23.85 -16.36
CA PRO A 354 9.02 -24.78 -15.94
C PRO A 354 10.33 -24.06 -15.60
N THR A 355 10.88 -24.32 -14.42
CA THR A 355 12.14 -23.72 -13.97
C THR A 355 13.32 -24.05 -14.88
N THR A 356 13.25 -25.18 -15.59
CA THR A 356 14.26 -25.62 -16.57
C THR A 356 14.48 -24.62 -17.70
N TRP A 357 13.46 -23.85 -18.09
CA TRP A 357 13.58 -22.84 -19.15
C TRP A 357 14.44 -21.63 -18.70
N PHE A 358 14.61 -21.45 -17.42
CA PHE A 358 15.33 -20.32 -16.84
C PHE A 358 16.74 -20.66 -16.34
N LEU A 359 17.21 -21.91 -16.51
CA LEU A 359 18.55 -22.34 -16.12
C LEU A 359 19.64 -21.53 -16.84
N THR A 360 19.52 -21.38 -18.16
CA THR A 360 20.46 -20.58 -18.96
C THR A 360 20.43 -19.12 -18.55
N ALA A 361 19.25 -18.56 -18.26
CA ALA A 361 19.12 -17.19 -17.77
C ALA A 361 19.75 -17.02 -16.38
N ALA A 362 19.61 -18.01 -15.49
CA ALA A 362 20.26 -18.01 -14.18
C ALA A 362 21.80 -18.06 -14.27
N ALA A 363 22.33 -18.80 -15.25
CA ALA A 363 23.76 -18.88 -15.51
C ALA A 363 24.31 -17.67 -16.29
N SER A 364 23.47 -16.84 -16.91
CA SER A 364 23.86 -15.69 -17.70
C SER A 364 24.49 -14.58 -16.83
N GLY A 365 25.18 -13.60 -17.48
CA GLY A 365 25.72 -12.43 -16.79
C GLY A 365 24.66 -11.63 -16.00
N PHE A 366 23.42 -11.53 -16.54
CA PHE A 366 22.31 -10.91 -15.81
C PHE A 366 21.93 -11.73 -14.57
N GLY A 367 21.82 -13.05 -14.70
CA GLY A 367 21.48 -13.92 -13.57
C GLY A 367 22.53 -13.86 -12.47
N GLN A 368 23.82 -13.88 -12.83
CA GLN A 368 24.94 -13.76 -11.89
C GLN A 368 24.95 -12.40 -11.19
N TRP A 369 24.74 -11.31 -11.94
CA TRP A 369 24.62 -9.97 -11.34
C TRP A 369 23.43 -9.89 -10.37
N LEU A 370 22.24 -10.34 -10.80
CA LEU A 370 21.04 -10.33 -9.95
C LEU A 370 21.26 -11.15 -8.68
N GLY A 371 21.78 -12.39 -8.80
CA GLY A 371 21.97 -13.28 -7.67
C GLY A 371 23.05 -12.81 -6.72
N HIS A 372 24.25 -12.58 -7.22
CA HIS A 372 25.39 -12.29 -6.36
C HIS A 372 25.47 -10.81 -5.95
N SER A 373 25.36 -9.88 -6.92
CA SER A 373 25.57 -8.45 -6.63
C SER A 373 24.33 -7.82 -5.99
N TYR A 374 23.13 -8.09 -6.51
CA TYR A 374 21.91 -7.46 -6.01
C TYR A 374 21.32 -8.20 -4.81
N LEU A 375 21.11 -9.51 -4.91
CA LEU A 375 20.51 -10.31 -3.85
C LEU A 375 21.52 -10.77 -2.78
N GLY A 376 22.83 -10.79 -3.09
CA GLY A 376 23.88 -11.24 -2.19
C GLY A 376 23.77 -12.74 -1.89
N LEU A 377 23.48 -13.54 -2.90
CA LEU A 377 23.46 -15.00 -2.81
C LEU A 377 24.87 -15.57 -2.99
N GLU A 378 25.11 -16.72 -2.40
CA GLU A 378 26.32 -17.51 -2.60
C GLU A 378 26.00 -18.77 -3.40
N GLY A 379 26.91 -19.21 -4.27
CA GLY A 379 26.76 -20.43 -5.06
C GLY A 379 25.80 -20.32 -6.26
N ALA A 380 25.21 -21.45 -6.66
CA ALA A 380 24.34 -21.52 -7.82
C ALA A 380 23.01 -20.79 -7.60
N ILE A 381 22.59 -20.00 -8.59
CA ILE A 381 21.37 -19.20 -8.49
C ILE A 381 20.17 -20.05 -8.90
N HIS A 382 19.22 -20.23 -7.98
CA HIS A 382 18.00 -20.96 -8.24
C HIS A 382 17.14 -20.20 -9.29
N PRO A 383 16.62 -20.88 -10.35
CA PRO A 383 15.87 -20.23 -11.43
C PRO A 383 14.70 -19.38 -10.99
N TYR A 384 14.03 -19.70 -9.88
CA TYR A 384 12.93 -18.89 -9.34
C TYR A 384 13.34 -17.45 -8.98
N TYR A 385 14.62 -17.15 -8.69
CA TYR A 385 15.04 -15.77 -8.51
C TYR A 385 14.92 -14.97 -9.80
N ILE A 386 15.28 -15.57 -10.92
CA ILE A 386 15.19 -14.96 -12.26
C ILE A 386 13.73 -14.83 -12.68
N MET A 387 12.94 -15.90 -12.50
CA MET A 387 11.51 -15.88 -12.81
C MET A 387 10.78 -14.80 -12.03
N THR A 388 11.09 -14.68 -10.73
CA THR A 388 10.51 -13.63 -9.89
C THR A 388 10.93 -12.23 -10.32
N ALA A 389 12.19 -12.03 -10.69
CA ALA A 389 12.65 -10.74 -11.21
C ALA A 389 11.91 -10.35 -12.48
N PHE A 390 11.78 -11.24 -13.44
CA PHE A 390 11.01 -11.00 -14.66
C PHE A 390 9.51 -10.77 -14.39
N TYR A 391 8.92 -11.58 -13.50
CA TYR A 391 7.55 -11.36 -13.06
C TYR A 391 7.38 -9.95 -12.49
N LEU A 392 8.24 -9.54 -11.56
CA LEU A 392 8.14 -8.23 -10.91
C LEU A 392 8.37 -7.07 -11.89
N ILE A 393 9.28 -7.21 -12.85
CA ILE A 393 9.50 -6.22 -13.90
C ILE A 393 8.23 -6.05 -14.74
N VAL A 394 7.67 -7.14 -15.28
CA VAL A 394 6.47 -7.11 -16.10
C VAL A 394 5.27 -6.59 -15.29
N PHE A 395 5.12 -7.08 -14.06
CA PHE A 395 4.07 -6.63 -13.14
C PHE A 395 4.16 -5.13 -12.87
N SER A 396 5.36 -4.60 -12.63
CA SER A 396 5.57 -3.17 -12.36
C SER A 396 5.22 -2.28 -13.55
N VAL A 397 5.53 -2.75 -14.77
CA VAL A 397 5.07 -2.06 -15.99
C VAL A 397 3.56 -1.98 -15.99
N GLY A 398 2.86 -3.11 -15.83
CA GLY A 398 1.40 -3.14 -15.79
C GLY A 398 0.83 -2.28 -14.65
N GLU A 399 1.43 -2.30 -13.48
CA GLU A 399 1.03 -1.51 -12.32
C GLU A 399 1.14 0.00 -12.57
N ALA A 400 2.20 0.45 -13.22
CA ALA A 400 2.37 1.85 -13.61
C ALA A 400 1.26 2.33 -14.55
N PHE A 401 0.72 1.43 -15.41
CA PHE A 401 -0.42 1.72 -16.28
C PHE A 401 -1.74 1.79 -15.51
N TYR A 402 -2.05 0.81 -14.64
CA TYR A 402 -3.40 0.72 -14.08
C TYR A 402 -3.55 1.47 -12.74
N SER A 403 -2.55 1.45 -11.87
CA SER A 403 -2.74 1.85 -10.47
C SER A 403 -3.15 3.31 -10.29
N PRO A 404 -2.54 4.31 -10.95
CA PRO A 404 -3.00 5.69 -10.87
C PRO A 404 -4.39 5.91 -11.51
N ARG A 405 -4.69 5.15 -12.55
CA ARG A 405 -5.90 5.29 -13.35
C ARG A 405 -7.16 4.76 -12.68
N VAL A 406 -7.01 3.85 -11.71
CA VAL A 406 -8.14 3.37 -10.89
C VAL A 406 -8.82 4.52 -10.15
N TYR A 407 -8.05 5.44 -9.57
CA TYR A 407 -8.58 6.61 -8.86
C TYR A 407 -9.19 7.64 -9.81
N GLU A 408 -8.55 7.85 -10.96
CA GLU A 408 -9.06 8.74 -12.00
C GLU A 408 -10.40 8.23 -12.53
N TYR A 409 -10.52 6.94 -12.79
CA TYR A 409 -11.74 6.33 -13.28
C TYR A 409 -12.87 6.35 -12.24
N ALA A 410 -12.54 6.16 -10.96
CA ALA A 410 -13.50 6.30 -9.87
C ALA A 410 -14.14 7.71 -9.85
N ALA A 411 -13.33 8.74 -10.07
CA ALA A 411 -13.84 10.11 -10.17
C ALA A 411 -14.67 10.34 -11.44
N ALA A 412 -14.33 9.69 -12.56
CA ALA A 412 -15.08 9.82 -13.82
C ALA A 412 -16.49 9.18 -13.77
N ILE A 413 -16.64 8.07 -13.01
CA ILE A 413 -17.96 7.42 -12.81
C ILE A 413 -18.85 8.22 -11.85
N ALA A 414 -18.27 9.01 -10.97
CA ALA A 414 -18.98 9.69 -9.90
C ALA A 414 -20.03 10.68 -10.46
N PRO A 415 -21.27 10.67 -9.95
CA PRO A 415 -22.22 11.73 -10.23
C PRO A 415 -21.69 13.08 -9.75
N LYS A 416 -22.04 14.17 -10.45
CA LYS A 416 -21.63 15.53 -10.08
C LYS A 416 -21.97 15.84 -8.62
N GLY A 417 -20.98 16.32 -7.87
CA GLY A 417 -21.10 16.64 -6.44
C GLY A 417 -20.94 15.46 -5.48
N GLN A 418 -20.65 14.23 -5.99
CA GLN A 418 -20.39 13.03 -5.18
C GLN A 418 -18.96 12.49 -5.34
N GLU A 419 -18.06 13.25 -5.95
CA GLU A 419 -16.69 12.82 -6.28
C GLU A 419 -15.90 12.39 -5.04
N ALA A 420 -16.11 13.06 -3.90
CA ALA A 420 -15.45 12.70 -2.63
C ALA A 420 -15.94 11.35 -2.09
N SER A 421 -17.26 11.08 -2.19
CA SER A 421 -17.85 9.81 -1.75
C SER A 421 -17.37 8.64 -2.59
N TYR A 422 -17.33 8.79 -3.92
CA TYR A 422 -16.83 7.78 -4.84
C TYR A 422 -15.32 7.61 -4.73
N GLY A 423 -14.58 8.68 -4.45
CA GLY A 423 -13.14 8.63 -4.15
C GLY A 423 -12.81 7.79 -2.90
N ALA A 424 -13.65 7.85 -1.87
CA ALA A 424 -13.51 6.99 -0.69
C ALA A 424 -13.69 5.50 -1.01
N LEU A 425 -14.57 5.17 -1.98
CA LEU A 425 -14.76 3.78 -2.44
C LEU A 425 -13.52 3.21 -3.16
N ALA A 426 -12.59 4.04 -3.62
CA ALA A 426 -11.36 3.60 -4.28
C ALA A 426 -10.43 2.77 -3.37
N TYR A 427 -10.72 2.66 -2.08
CA TYR A 427 -10.07 1.73 -1.15
C TYR A 427 -10.67 0.31 -1.18
N LEU A 428 -11.87 0.10 -1.74
CA LEU A 428 -12.50 -1.22 -1.82
C LEU A 428 -11.65 -2.28 -2.54
N PRO A 429 -10.90 -1.99 -3.62
CA PRO A 429 -10.02 -2.98 -4.23
C PRO A 429 -8.98 -3.56 -3.27
N PHE A 430 -8.47 -2.76 -2.34
CA PHE A 430 -7.55 -3.27 -1.31
C PHE A 430 -8.25 -4.20 -0.33
N LEU A 431 -9.49 -3.90 0.07
CA LEU A 431 -10.28 -4.81 0.91
C LEU A 431 -10.52 -6.13 0.20
N VAL A 432 -10.97 -6.10 -1.06
CA VAL A 432 -11.20 -7.31 -1.86
C VAL A 432 -9.91 -8.11 -2.02
N GLY A 433 -8.79 -7.43 -2.34
CA GLY A 433 -7.48 -8.07 -2.44
C GLY A 433 -7.07 -8.76 -1.14
N LYS A 434 -7.26 -8.11 0.01
CA LYS A 434 -6.94 -8.69 1.33
C LYS A 434 -7.86 -9.86 1.69
N LEU A 435 -9.15 -9.78 1.35
CA LEU A 435 -10.07 -10.91 1.53
C LEU A 435 -9.64 -12.13 0.70
N LEU A 436 -9.17 -11.92 -0.53
CA LEU A 436 -8.59 -12.97 -1.36
C LEU A 436 -7.29 -13.54 -0.78
N ILE A 437 -6.46 -12.70 -0.15
CA ILE A 437 -5.28 -13.16 0.60
C ILE A 437 -5.67 -14.11 1.74
N GLY A 438 -6.80 -13.90 2.38
CA GLY A 438 -7.31 -14.81 3.39
C GLY A 438 -7.40 -16.27 2.91
N THR A 439 -7.62 -16.49 1.60
CA THR A 439 -7.64 -17.83 1.01
C THR A 439 -6.24 -18.35 0.62
N ALA A 440 -5.22 -17.49 0.57
CA ALA A 440 -3.88 -17.88 0.12
C ALA A 440 -3.23 -18.93 1.03
N GLY A 441 -3.58 -18.97 2.32
CA GLY A 441 -3.12 -19.99 3.25
C GLY A 441 -3.52 -21.41 2.85
N TRP A 442 -4.71 -21.60 2.29
CA TRP A 442 -5.15 -22.90 1.74
C TRP A 442 -4.37 -23.29 0.50
N VAL A 443 -4.12 -22.35 -0.39
CA VAL A 443 -3.30 -22.57 -1.60
C VAL A 443 -1.86 -22.91 -1.21
N LEU A 444 -1.28 -22.20 -0.25
CA LEU A 444 0.05 -22.49 0.30
C LEU A 444 0.12 -23.91 0.87
N ALA A 445 -0.82 -24.28 1.74
CA ALA A 445 -0.86 -25.59 2.38
C ALA A 445 -1.02 -26.73 1.38
N ALA A 446 -1.79 -26.52 0.29
CA ALA A 446 -2.02 -27.52 -0.72
C ALA A 446 -0.82 -27.73 -1.65
N PHE A 447 -0.11 -26.66 -2.05
CA PHE A 447 0.90 -26.73 -3.11
C PHE A 447 2.35 -26.56 -2.64
N ILE A 448 2.59 -25.88 -1.54
CA ILE A 448 3.93 -25.74 -0.92
C ILE A 448 3.86 -25.99 0.60
N PRO A 449 3.45 -27.18 1.03
CA PRO A 449 3.37 -27.55 2.44
C PRO A 449 4.76 -27.43 3.11
N GLU A 450 4.79 -27.39 4.44
CA GLU A 450 6.06 -27.40 5.19
C GLU A 450 6.82 -28.70 4.99
N GLN A 451 6.08 -29.81 4.99
CA GLN A 451 6.63 -31.15 4.78
C GLN A 451 5.93 -31.82 3.58
N GLY A 452 6.68 -32.56 2.78
CA GLY A 452 6.18 -33.28 1.62
C GLY A 452 6.50 -32.63 0.28
N PRO A 453 5.94 -33.17 -0.83
CA PRO A 453 6.22 -32.67 -2.18
C PRO A 453 5.65 -31.28 -2.40
N ARG A 454 6.44 -30.42 -3.03
CA ARG A 454 6.07 -29.04 -3.33
C ARG A 454 5.88 -28.85 -4.82
N ARG A 455 4.81 -28.14 -5.18
CA ARG A 455 4.42 -27.83 -6.57
C ARG A 455 4.20 -26.32 -6.70
N PRO A 456 5.26 -25.49 -6.57
CA PRO A 456 5.13 -24.05 -6.60
C PRO A 456 4.58 -23.52 -7.92
N GLU A 457 4.84 -24.21 -9.05
CA GLU A 457 4.30 -23.88 -10.35
C GLU A 457 2.76 -23.89 -10.39
N LEU A 458 2.12 -24.85 -9.73
CA LEU A 458 0.66 -24.93 -9.65
C LEU A 458 0.08 -23.84 -8.73
N MET A 459 0.76 -23.53 -7.63
CA MET A 459 0.39 -22.40 -6.78
C MET A 459 0.37 -21.09 -7.58
N TRP A 460 1.44 -20.83 -8.32
CA TRP A 460 1.56 -19.62 -9.12
C TRP A 460 0.60 -19.60 -10.31
N LEU A 461 0.28 -20.77 -10.89
CA LEU A 461 -0.76 -20.87 -11.91
C LEU A 461 -2.13 -20.43 -11.38
N ILE A 462 -2.51 -20.86 -10.18
CA ILE A 462 -3.77 -20.42 -9.53
C ILE A 462 -3.78 -18.90 -9.35
N PHE A 463 -2.68 -18.32 -8.87
CA PHE A 463 -2.59 -16.87 -8.71
C PHE A 463 -2.62 -16.13 -10.05
N ALA A 464 -2.01 -16.68 -11.12
CA ALA A 464 -2.05 -16.12 -12.46
C ALA A 464 -3.47 -16.15 -13.04
N LEU A 465 -4.19 -17.26 -12.86
CA LEU A 465 -5.59 -17.38 -13.27
C LEU A 465 -6.48 -16.40 -12.49
N ALA A 466 -6.28 -16.28 -11.16
CA ALA A 466 -6.98 -15.30 -10.35
C ALA A 466 -6.69 -13.85 -10.81
N ALA A 467 -5.42 -13.53 -11.13
CA ALA A 467 -5.05 -12.21 -11.67
C ALA A 467 -5.77 -11.91 -12.98
N SER A 468 -5.97 -12.93 -13.83
CA SER A 468 -6.61 -12.81 -15.14
C SER A 468 -8.11 -12.48 -15.06
N VAL A 469 -8.75 -12.75 -13.93
CA VAL A 469 -10.18 -12.41 -13.70
C VAL A 469 -10.42 -10.91 -13.88
N ALA A 470 -9.50 -10.06 -13.44
CA ALA A 470 -9.65 -8.62 -13.54
C ALA A 470 -9.68 -8.13 -15.00
N PRO A 471 -8.64 -8.30 -15.82
CA PRO A 471 -8.66 -7.79 -17.19
C PRO A 471 -9.73 -8.49 -18.07
N ILE A 472 -9.97 -9.79 -17.89
CA ILE A 472 -11.02 -10.52 -18.62
C ILE A 472 -12.39 -9.97 -18.21
N GLY A 473 -12.65 -9.81 -16.91
CA GLY A 473 -13.91 -9.25 -16.41
C GLY A 473 -14.14 -7.83 -16.90
N LEU A 474 -13.12 -6.98 -16.91
CA LEU A 474 -13.21 -5.63 -17.46
C LEU A 474 -13.57 -5.64 -18.96
N ILE A 475 -12.99 -6.55 -19.75
CA ILE A 475 -13.31 -6.70 -21.18
C ILE A 475 -14.76 -7.19 -21.37
N VAL A 476 -15.15 -8.23 -20.65
CA VAL A 476 -16.49 -8.85 -20.74
C VAL A 476 -17.59 -7.86 -20.31
N PHE A 477 -17.38 -7.20 -19.16
CA PHE A 477 -18.36 -6.24 -18.63
C PHE A 477 -18.17 -4.82 -19.17
N ARG A 478 -17.38 -4.63 -20.24
CA ARG A 478 -17.08 -3.31 -20.81
C ARG A 478 -18.31 -2.46 -21.04
N ARG A 479 -19.36 -3.02 -21.63
CA ARG A 479 -20.62 -2.29 -21.95
C ARG A 479 -21.34 -1.79 -20.71
N TYR A 480 -21.18 -2.47 -19.59
CA TYR A 480 -21.81 -2.10 -18.33
C TYR A 480 -20.95 -1.12 -17.53
N ILE A 481 -19.65 -1.35 -17.47
CA ILE A 481 -18.73 -0.58 -16.61
C ILE A 481 -18.30 0.72 -17.28
N ARG A 482 -17.97 0.72 -18.59
CA ARG A 482 -17.38 1.88 -19.27
C ARG A 482 -18.33 3.06 -19.29
N VAL A 483 -17.82 4.22 -18.89
CA VAL A 483 -18.45 5.54 -19.04
C VAL A 483 -17.59 6.43 -19.93
N PRO A 484 -18.18 7.36 -20.72
CA PRO A 484 -17.43 8.38 -21.47
C PRO A 484 -16.58 9.21 -20.54
N GLU A 485 -15.33 9.43 -20.92
CA GLU A 485 -14.36 10.24 -20.17
C GLU A 485 -14.09 11.53 -20.98
N ALA A 486 -14.66 12.65 -20.54
CA ALA A 486 -14.60 13.92 -21.26
C ALA A 486 -13.14 14.33 -21.60
N GLY A 487 -12.91 14.68 -22.89
CA GLY A 487 -11.61 15.15 -23.37
C GLY A 487 -10.56 14.05 -23.66
N ARG A 488 -10.95 12.78 -23.71
CA ARG A 488 -10.07 11.66 -24.06
C ARG A 488 -10.27 11.20 -25.51
N GLN A 489 -9.15 10.75 -26.16
CA GLN A 489 -9.16 10.36 -27.59
C GLN A 489 -10.12 9.22 -27.94
N ASP A 490 -10.47 8.39 -26.97
CA ASP A 490 -11.32 7.21 -27.18
C ASP A 490 -12.83 7.51 -27.16
N ASP A 491 -13.23 8.74 -26.89
CA ASP A 491 -14.63 9.19 -26.84
C ASP A 491 -15.06 9.93 -28.11
N GLN A 492 -14.17 10.03 -29.11
CA GLN A 492 -14.43 10.43 -30.47
C GLN A 492 -14.59 9.19 -31.37
#